data_c2a0def6c8de7cdca1ae3e049f5320aa
#
_entry.id   c2a0def6c8de7cdca1ae3e049f5320aa
#
_cell.length_a   1.000
_cell.length_b   1.000
_cell.length_c   1.000
_cell.angle_alpha   90.00
_cell.angle_beta   90.00
_cell.angle_gamma   90.00
#
_symmetry.space_group_name_H-M   'P 1'
#
loop_
_entity.id
_entity.type
_entity.pdbx_description
1 polymer ?
#
loop_
_entity_poly.entity_id
_entity_poly.type
_entity_poly.pdbx_seq_one_letter_code
_entity_poly.pdbx_strand_id
1 'polypeptide(L)'
;MKKIECIIMDWAGTAVDFGCFAPLNAFLKVFSEEKGIDITYRQAREPMGLLKIDHIKAILNMPEVKAKFQVRYNRDWNMDDVNEMYRSFEKHLFSSLRNFTDPIPGVLDTMKLLRE
;
A
#
# COMPACT_ATOMS: atom_id res chain seq x y z
N MET A 1 35.81 -12.63 17.92
CA MET A 1 34.40 -12.48 17.61
C MET A 1 34.14 -11.07 17.09
N LYS A 2 33.53 -10.95 15.90
CA LYS A 2 33.18 -9.63 15.36
C LYS A 2 32.02 -9.06 16.14
N LYS A 3 32.11 -7.79 16.52
CA LYS A 3 31.04 -7.07 17.21
C LYS A 3 30.08 -6.49 16.19
N ILE A 4 28.75 -6.56 16.47
CA ILE A 4 27.74 -5.91 15.67
C ILE A 4 27.73 -4.43 16.02
N GLU A 5 27.93 -3.56 15.02
CA GLU A 5 27.99 -2.10 15.20
C GLU A 5 26.76 -1.37 14.68
N CYS A 6 26.01 -2.01 13.78
CA CYS A 6 24.82 -1.41 13.17
C CYS A 6 23.78 -2.47 12.87
N ILE A 7 22.51 -2.13 13.05
CA ILE A 7 21.37 -2.96 12.66
C ILE A 7 20.44 -2.10 11.80
N ILE A 8 20.14 -2.59 10.59
CA ILE A 8 19.19 -1.97 9.68
C ILE A 8 17.88 -2.75 9.78
N MET A 9 16.79 -2.06 10.13
CA MET A 9 15.49 -2.67 10.32
C MET A 9 14.50 -2.15 9.26
N ASP A 10 13.64 -3.05 8.76
CA ASP A 10 12.47 -2.67 8.01
C ASP A 10 11.49 -1.94 8.93
N TRP A 11 10.51 -1.24 8.36
CA TRP A 11 9.61 -0.38 9.13
C TRP A 11 8.21 -0.96 9.28
N ALA A 12 7.42 -0.95 8.22
CA ALA A 12 6.03 -1.42 8.27
C ALA A 12 5.96 -2.95 8.47
N GLY A 13 5.24 -3.38 9.51
CA GLY A 13 5.12 -4.79 9.85
C GLY A 13 6.33 -5.37 10.59
N THR A 14 7.40 -4.60 10.77
CA THR A 14 8.61 -5.00 11.51
C THR A 14 8.79 -4.16 12.78
N ALA A 15 8.89 -2.85 12.62
CA ALA A 15 9.07 -1.92 13.76
C ALA A 15 7.76 -1.27 14.20
N VAL A 16 6.85 -0.98 13.27
CA VAL A 16 5.52 -0.43 13.56
C VAL A 16 4.45 -1.37 13.03
N ASP A 17 3.37 -1.53 13.80
CA ASP A 17 2.26 -2.40 13.43
C ASP A 17 1.18 -1.63 12.70
N PHE A 18 0.38 -2.41 11.92
CA PHE A 18 -0.69 -1.96 11.03
C PHE A 18 -0.23 -1.01 9.92
N GLY A 19 1.04 -0.62 9.86
CA GLY A 19 1.60 0.21 8.80
C GLY A 19 1.48 -0.42 7.40
N CYS A 20 1.48 -1.74 7.32
CA CYS A 20 1.25 -2.47 6.07
C CYS A 20 -0.18 -2.37 5.55
N PHE A 21 -1.16 -2.02 6.39
CA PHE A 21 -2.55 -1.82 5.99
C PHE A 21 -2.81 -0.44 5.39
N ALA A 22 -1.98 0.56 5.68
CA ALA A 22 -2.15 1.91 5.14
C ALA A 22 -2.17 1.92 3.61
N PRO A 23 -1.22 1.27 2.88
CA PRO A 23 -1.28 1.18 1.42
C PRO A 23 -2.52 0.43 0.92
N LEU A 24 -2.93 -0.65 1.58
CA LEU A 24 -4.12 -1.40 1.18
C LEU A 24 -5.37 -0.54 1.23
N ASN A 25 -5.57 0.17 2.34
CA ASN A 25 -6.70 1.08 2.50
C ASN A 25 -6.67 2.21 1.48
N ALA A 26 -5.48 2.75 1.18
CA ALA A 26 -5.32 3.77 0.16
C ALA A 26 -5.73 3.26 -1.23
N PHE A 27 -5.35 2.03 -1.61
CA PHE A 27 -5.79 1.42 -2.87
C PHE A 27 -7.30 1.25 -2.93
N LEU A 28 -7.92 0.74 -1.87
CA LEU A 28 -9.37 0.59 -1.81
C LEU A 28 -10.08 1.92 -2.04
N LYS A 29 -9.63 2.98 -1.38
CA LYS A 29 -10.19 4.32 -1.52
C LYS A 29 -9.99 4.90 -2.92
N VAL A 30 -8.80 4.74 -3.49
CA VAL A 30 -8.51 5.25 -4.84
C VAL A 30 -9.43 4.62 -5.88
N PHE A 31 -9.59 3.31 -5.86
CA PHE A 31 -10.47 2.64 -6.80
C PHE A 31 -11.93 3.04 -6.59
N SER A 32 -12.38 3.13 -5.35
CA SER A 32 -13.76 3.51 -5.02
C SER A 32 -14.06 4.98 -5.33
N GLU A 33 -13.22 5.90 -4.88
CA GLU A 33 -13.50 7.34 -4.97
C GLU A 33 -13.15 7.93 -6.33
N GLU A 34 -12.00 7.54 -6.92
CA GLU A 34 -11.55 8.10 -8.20
C GLU A 34 -12.20 7.43 -9.40
N LYS A 35 -12.42 6.14 -9.33
CA LYS A 35 -12.94 5.37 -10.46
C LYS A 35 -14.33 4.76 -10.23
N GLY A 36 -14.83 4.79 -9.00
CA GLY A 36 -16.12 4.20 -8.66
C GLY A 36 -16.16 2.69 -8.83
N ILE A 37 -15.00 2.04 -8.66
CA ILE A 37 -14.84 0.60 -8.79
C ILE A 37 -14.48 0.04 -7.42
N ASP A 38 -15.28 -0.90 -6.92
CA ASP A 38 -14.97 -1.59 -5.68
C ASP A 38 -14.03 -2.76 -5.95
N ILE A 39 -12.91 -2.79 -5.23
CA ILE A 39 -11.99 -3.90 -5.21
C ILE A 39 -11.95 -4.53 -3.83
N THR A 40 -11.57 -5.80 -3.76
CA THR A 40 -11.44 -6.52 -2.49
C THR A 40 -10.04 -6.31 -1.88
N TYR A 41 -9.92 -6.55 -0.58
CA TYR A 41 -8.61 -6.61 0.08
C TYR A 41 -7.66 -7.58 -0.59
N ARG A 42 -8.17 -8.73 -1.02
CA ARG A 42 -7.39 -9.73 -1.74
C ARG A 42 -6.80 -9.16 -3.04
N GLN A 43 -7.62 -8.48 -3.84
CA GLN A 43 -7.19 -7.84 -5.09
C GLN A 43 -6.16 -6.75 -4.84
N ALA A 44 -6.38 -5.92 -3.81
CA ALA A 44 -5.43 -4.87 -3.44
C ALA A 44 -4.10 -5.45 -2.93
N ARG A 45 -4.12 -6.58 -2.26
CA ARG A 45 -2.95 -7.21 -1.64
C ARG A 45 -2.11 -8.04 -2.62
N GLU A 46 -2.74 -8.67 -3.60
CA GLU A 46 -2.08 -9.64 -4.49
C GLU A 46 -0.81 -9.09 -5.15
N PRO A 47 -0.78 -7.85 -5.71
CA PRO A 47 0.43 -7.30 -6.30
C PRO A 47 1.38 -6.61 -5.31
N MET A 48 1.26 -6.81 -4.01
CA MET A 48 2.17 -6.19 -3.03
C MET A 48 3.63 -6.53 -3.33
N GLY A 49 4.49 -5.53 -3.17
CA GLY A 49 5.91 -5.63 -3.49
C GLY A 49 6.31 -4.95 -4.79
N LEU A 50 5.36 -4.65 -5.67
CA LEU A 50 5.61 -3.87 -6.88
C LEU A 50 5.73 -2.37 -6.56
N LEU A 51 6.34 -1.61 -7.47
CA LEU A 51 6.22 -0.15 -7.45
C LEU A 51 4.74 0.24 -7.49
N LYS A 52 4.38 1.34 -6.85
CA LYS A 52 2.95 1.69 -6.68
C LYS A 52 2.23 1.91 -8.00
N ILE A 53 2.89 2.49 -8.99
CA ILE A 53 2.32 2.62 -10.35
C ILE A 53 2.06 1.24 -10.97
N ASP A 54 3.02 0.34 -10.87
CA ASP A 54 2.87 -1.03 -11.39
C ASP A 54 1.82 -1.82 -10.61
N HIS A 55 1.69 -1.57 -9.31
CA HIS A 55 0.66 -2.15 -8.47
C HIS A 55 -0.74 -1.75 -8.95
N ILE A 56 -0.97 -0.46 -9.23
CA ILE A 56 -2.23 0.03 -9.78
C ILE A 56 -2.54 -0.63 -11.13
N LYS A 57 -1.55 -0.70 -12.01
CA LYS A 57 -1.69 -1.38 -13.32
C LYS A 57 -2.05 -2.85 -13.16
N ALA A 58 -1.40 -3.55 -12.23
CA ALA A 58 -1.65 -4.96 -11.97
C ALA A 58 -3.10 -5.21 -11.53
N ILE A 59 -3.63 -4.36 -10.64
CA ILE A 59 -5.03 -4.44 -10.22
C ILE A 59 -5.97 -4.16 -11.40
N LEU A 60 -5.71 -3.12 -12.19
CA LEU A 60 -6.52 -2.76 -13.35
C LEU A 60 -6.53 -3.86 -14.42
N ASN A 61 -5.47 -4.67 -14.51
CA ASN A 61 -5.37 -5.78 -15.45
C ASN A 61 -6.04 -7.07 -14.95
N MET A 62 -6.47 -7.14 -13.70
CA MET A 62 -7.24 -8.29 -13.22
C MET A 62 -8.55 -8.39 -13.99
N PRO A 63 -8.94 -9.59 -14.48
CA PRO A 63 -10.12 -9.73 -15.34
C PRO A 63 -11.39 -9.14 -14.75
N GLU A 64 -11.64 -9.34 -13.48
CA GLU A 64 -12.82 -8.82 -12.77
C GLU A 64 -12.81 -7.29 -12.68
N VAL A 65 -11.67 -6.70 -12.37
CA VAL A 65 -11.50 -5.25 -12.26
C VAL A 65 -11.57 -4.60 -13.64
N LYS A 66 -10.90 -5.20 -14.61
CA LYS A 66 -10.93 -4.73 -16.01
C LYS A 66 -12.34 -4.71 -16.57
N ALA A 67 -13.13 -5.74 -16.31
CA ALA A 67 -14.53 -5.82 -16.72
C ALA A 67 -15.37 -4.68 -16.09
N LYS A 68 -15.19 -4.42 -14.79
CA LYS A 68 -15.88 -3.32 -14.10
C LYS A 68 -15.51 -1.96 -14.69
N PHE A 69 -14.24 -1.77 -15.04
CA PHE A 69 -13.77 -0.53 -15.66
C PHE A 69 -14.43 -0.32 -17.02
N GLN A 70 -14.44 -1.36 -17.87
CA GLN A 70 -15.07 -1.28 -19.20
C GLN A 70 -16.58 -1.00 -19.12
N VAL A 71 -17.28 -1.61 -18.17
CA VAL A 71 -18.71 -1.36 -17.96
C VAL A 71 -18.96 0.10 -17.56
N ARG A 72 -18.12 0.66 -16.69
CA ARG A 72 -18.31 2.03 -16.19
C ARG A 72 -17.90 3.10 -17.18
N TYR A 73 -16.78 2.93 -17.86
CA TYR A 73 -16.20 3.96 -18.75
C TYR A 73 -16.36 3.67 -20.24
N ASN A 74 -16.83 2.49 -20.58
CA ASN A 74 -17.00 2.04 -21.98
C ASN A 74 -15.70 2.12 -22.79
N ARG A 75 -14.56 1.90 -22.13
CA ARG A 75 -13.21 1.87 -22.70
C ARG A 75 -12.25 1.14 -21.76
N ASP A 76 -11.07 0.80 -22.25
CA ASP A 76 -9.99 0.31 -21.40
C ASP A 76 -9.30 1.47 -20.63
N TRP A 77 -8.65 1.12 -19.52
CA TRP A 77 -7.83 2.07 -18.78
C TRP A 77 -6.60 2.49 -19.62
N ASN A 78 -6.08 3.68 -19.36
CA ASN A 78 -4.86 4.20 -19.96
C ASN A 78 -3.91 4.77 -18.90
N MET A 79 -2.75 5.29 -19.31
CA MET A 79 -1.77 5.84 -18.38
C MET A 79 -2.24 7.10 -17.65
N ASP A 80 -3.12 7.88 -18.25
CA ASP A 80 -3.70 9.04 -17.58
C ASP A 80 -4.54 8.61 -16.37
N ASP A 81 -5.31 7.53 -16.50
CA ASP A 81 -6.05 6.95 -15.39
C ASP A 81 -5.10 6.51 -14.26
N VAL A 82 -4.02 5.82 -14.62
CA VAL A 82 -3.01 5.36 -13.65
C VAL A 82 -2.36 6.53 -12.92
N ASN A 83 -1.99 7.59 -13.63
CA ASN A 83 -1.36 8.77 -13.06
C ASN A 83 -2.29 9.52 -12.10
N GLU A 84 -3.55 9.67 -12.45
CA GLU A 84 -4.58 10.25 -11.58
C GLU A 84 -4.75 9.42 -10.30
N MET A 85 -4.87 8.11 -10.46
CA MET A 85 -5.02 7.19 -9.33
C MET A 85 -3.78 7.21 -8.43
N TYR A 86 -2.60 7.30 -8.99
CA TYR A 86 -1.35 7.37 -8.21
C TYR A 86 -1.28 8.65 -7.36
N ARG A 87 -1.65 9.79 -7.92
CA ARG A 87 -1.71 11.06 -7.17
C ARG A 87 -2.69 10.98 -6.02
N SER A 88 -3.86 10.42 -6.27
CA SER A 88 -4.88 10.20 -5.24
C SER A 88 -4.40 9.20 -4.19
N PHE A 89 -3.70 8.15 -4.61
CA PHE A 89 -3.09 7.18 -3.71
C PHE A 89 -2.12 7.83 -2.72
N GLU A 90 -1.21 8.66 -3.21
CA GLU A 90 -0.27 9.38 -2.35
C GLU A 90 -1.01 10.23 -1.31
N LYS A 91 -2.02 10.96 -1.74
CA LYS A 91 -2.83 11.81 -0.86
C LYS A 91 -3.53 10.99 0.24
N HIS A 92 -4.15 9.87 -0.11
CA HIS A 92 -4.81 8.99 0.85
C HIS A 92 -3.80 8.32 1.78
N LEU A 93 -2.66 7.90 1.26
CA LEU A 93 -1.60 7.28 2.04
C LEU A 93 -1.09 8.25 3.12
N PHE A 94 -0.73 9.47 2.74
CA PHE A 94 -0.24 10.47 3.70
C PHE A 94 -1.27 10.82 4.76
N SER A 95 -2.55 10.93 4.40
CA SER A 95 -3.60 11.24 5.36
C SER A 95 -3.83 10.12 6.38
N SER A 96 -3.54 8.87 6.00
CA SER A 96 -3.78 7.70 6.84
C SER A 96 -2.57 7.24 7.65
N LEU A 97 -1.36 7.69 7.32
CA LEU A 97 -0.12 7.22 7.98
C LEU A 97 -0.11 7.41 9.50
N ARG A 98 -0.72 8.47 9.99
CA ARG A 98 -0.79 8.74 11.43
C ARG A 98 -1.55 7.68 12.21
N ASN A 99 -2.44 6.93 11.56
CA ASN A 99 -3.24 5.87 12.17
C ASN A 99 -2.48 4.53 12.29
N PHE A 100 -1.28 4.43 11.69
CA PHE A 100 -0.52 3.19 11.58
C PHE A 100 0.94 3.38 12.03
N THR A 101 1.13 4.05 13.18
CA THR A 101 2.45 4.38 13.71
C THR A 101 2.78 3.69 15.03
N ASP A 102 1.93 2.80 15.50
CA ASP A 102 2.16 2.10 16.77
C ASP A 102 3.30 1.08 16.64
N PRO A 103 4.29 1.12 17.55
CA PRO A 103 5.35 0.10 17.55
C PRO A 103 4.80 -1.29 17.79
N ILE A 104 5.37 -2.29 17.13
CA ILE A 104 5.07 -3.69 17.41
C ILE A 104 5.50 -4.01 18.84
N PRO A 105 4.70 -4.77 19.64
CA PRO A 105 5.06 -5.11 21.01
C PRO A 105 6.47 -5.71 21.11
N GLY A 106 7.28 -5.19 22.02
CA GLY A 106 8.65 -5.61 22.25
C GLY A 106 9.71 -4.91 21.38
N VAL A 107 9.31 -4.17 20.32
CA VAL A 107 10.27 -3.50 19.43
C VAL A 107 11.05 -2.43 20.18
N LEU A 108 10.41 -1.56 20.93
CA LEU A 108 11.07 -0.47 21.65
C LEU A 108 12.04 -1.03 22.69
N ASP A 109 11.67 -2.06 23.42
CA ASP A 109 12.52 -2.70 24.43
C ASP A 109 13.74 -3.36 23.77
N THR A 110 13.53 -4.06 22.66
CA THR A 110 14.60 -4.68 21.88
C THR A 110 15.57 -3.63 21.33
N MET A 111 15.07 -2.52 20.81
CA MET A 111 15.90 -1.41 20.30
C MET A 111 16.75 -0.80 21.41
N LYS A 112 16.21 -0.64 22.62
CA LYS A 112 16.97 -0.16 23.78
C LYS A 112 18.10 -1.11 24.16
N LEU A 113 17.81 -2.42 24.21
CA LEU A 113 18.83 -3.45 24.47
C LEU A 113 19.94 -3.44 23.42
N LEU A 114 19.62 -3.27 22.16
CA LEU A 114 20.60 -3.24 21.07
C LEU A 114 21.48 -1.98 21.08
N ARG A 115 21.02 -0.89 21.69
CA ARG A 115 21.82 0.36 21.84
C ARG A 115 22.81 0.28 22.99
N GLU A 116 22.57 -0.56 23.97
CA GLU A 116 23.49 -0.79 25.09
C GLU A 116 24.60 -1.77 24.64
#